data_7e7f93da73ec01f02e5c29372344e787
#
_entry.id   7e7f93da73ec01f02e5c29372344e787
#
_cell.length_a   1.000
_cell.length_b   1.000
_cell.length_c   1.000
_cell.angle_alpha   90.00
_cell.angle_beta   90.00
_cell.angle_gamma   90.00
#
_symmetry.space_group_name_H-M   'P 1'
#
loop_
_entity.id
_entity.type
_entity.pdbx_description
1 polymer ?
#
loop_
_entity_poly.entity_id
_entity_poly.type
_entity_poly.pdbx_seq_one_letter_code
_entity_poly.pdbx_strand_id
1 'polypeptide(L)'
;MLLDTGISLRRIKTGLARRALTPDDLSAVLITHEHSDHVAGLPMLLKYYKNVKVYAPQTVAHALERAAAGLEGRIVPIPVGESVALKNFTLTAFPTMHDTPESVGYVLTGKDARFGVCTDTGCVTAEMLDALAGCDAAVIEANHDVNMLRAGRYPVYLKRRILSDRGHLSNEACAQLACALAKTGVRSLVLGHLSRENNRPGLAERAVREALDGEGFSAVTLRVAPAEGDLELEVTPCCASN
;
A
#
# COMPACT_ATOMS: atom_id res chain seq x y z
N MET A 1 12.73 6.92 1.59
CA MET A 1 11.51 6.75 2.38
C MET A 1 11.08 5.29 2.36
N LEU A 2 10.39 4.84 3.38
CA LEU A 2 9.86 3.48 3.51
C LEU A 2 8.37 3.56 3.84
N LEU A 3 7.55 2.72 3.21
CA LEU A 3 6.14 2.55 3.54
C LEU A 3 5.98 1.21 4.23
N ASP A 4 5.40 1.25 5.42
CA ASP A 4 5.26 0.16 6.37
C ASP A 4 6.57 -0.58 6.70
N THR A 5 6.58 -1.30 7.78
CA THR A 5 7.74 -1.99 8.34
C THR A 5 7.37 -3.38 8.85
N GLY A 6 6.41 -4.04 8.22
CA GLY A 6 5.90 -5.36 8.61
C GLY A 6 6.92 -6.49 8.52
N ILE A 7 8.10 -6.21 7.99
CA ILE A 7 9.21 -7.17 7.86
C ILE A 7 10.31 -6.87 8.88
N SER A 8 11.15 -7.89 9.18
CA SER A 8 12.24 -7.73 10.14
C SER A 8 13.25 -6.66 9.69
N LEU A 9 13.91 -6.01 10.67
CA LEU A 9 15.00 -5.04 10.41
C LEU A 9 16.09 -5.63 9.50
N ARG A 10 16.39 -6.92 9.63
CA ARG A 10 17.36 -7.62 8.76
C ARG A 10 16.89 -7.56 7.29
N ARG A 11 15.62 -7.83 7.01
CA ARG A 11 15.07 -7.78 5.64
C ARG A 11 15.03 -6.35 5.11
N ILE A 12 14.65 -5.37 5.94
CA ILE A 12 14.72 -3.94 5.59
C ILE A 12 16.14 -3.57 5.16
N LYS A 13 17.15 -3.90 5.99
CA LYS A 13 18.56 -3.63 5.66
C LYS A 13 19.00 -4.31 4.37
N THR A 14 18.60 -5.55 4.14
CA THR A 14 18.94 -6.30 2.92
C THR A 14 18.32 -5.63 1.69
N GLY A 15 17.05 -5.20 1.75
CA GLY A 15 16.38 -4.50 0.65
C GLY A 15 17.03 -3.15 0.32
N LEU A 16 17.39 -2.38 1.35
CA LEU A 16 18.09 -1.10 1.17
C LEU A 16 19.49 -1.29 0.59
N ALA A 17 20.24 -2.27 1.10
CA ALA A 17 21.61 -2.55 0.66
C ALA A 17 21.70 -2.93 -0.83
N ARG A 18 20.68 -3.58 -1.40
CA ARG A 18 20.58 -3.86 -2.84
C ARG A 18 20.57 -2.59 -3.71
N ARG A 19 20.22 -1.45 -3.11
CA ARG A 19 20.19 -0.12 -3.73
C ARG A 19 21.30 0.80 -3.23
N ALA A 20 22.35 0.22 -2.62
CA ALA A 20 23.45 0.94 -1.97
C ALA A 20 22.98 1.95 -0.90
N LEU A 21 21.84 1.65 -0.22
CA LEU A 21 21.25 2.45 0.84
C LEU A 21 21.34 1.71 2.18
N THR A 22 21.27 2.49 3.25
CA THR A 22 21.17 2.03 4.64
C THR A 22 19.93 2.63 5.31
N PRO A 23 19.51 2.17 6.48
CA PRO A 23 18.42 2.83 7.20
C PRO A 23 18.72 4.28 7.62
N ASP A 24 19.99 4.70 7.70
CA ASP A 24 20.34 6.10 7.96
C ASP A 24 20.02 7.04 6.80
N ASP A 25 19.86 6.49 5.58
CA ASP A 25 19.45 7.24 4.40
C ASP A 25 17.93 7.45 4.34
N LEU A 26 17.17 6.81 5.25
CA LEU A 26 15.72 6.96 5.31
C LEU A 26 15.35 8.35 5.86
N SER A 27 14.73 9.17 5.03
CA SER A 27 14.18 10.47 5.44
C SER A 27 12.87 10.35 6.22
N ALA A 28 12.10 9.29 5.95
CA ALA A 28 10.80 9.04 6.57
C ALA A 28 10.42 7.55 6.50
N VAL A 29 9.64 7.12 7.48
CA VAL A 29 8.83 5.91 7.45
C VAL A 29 7.37 6.34 7.51
N LEU A 30 6.55 5.84 6.59
CA LEU A 30 5.10 6.05 6.57
C LEU A 30 4.44 4.78 7.09
N ILE A 31 3.46 4.89 7.97
CA ILE A 31 2.70 3.75 8.49
C ILE A 31 1.24 3.92 8.09
N THR A 32 0.67 2.91 7.45
CA THR A 32 -0.74 2.90 7.02
C THR A 32 -1.69 2.66 8.17
N HIS A 33 -1.39 1.67 9.01
CA HIS A 33 -2.15 1.29 10.22
C HIS A 33 -1.30 0.43 11.16
N GLU A 34 -1.85 0.07 12.34
CA GLU A 34 -1.09 -0.54 13.44
C GLU A 34 -1.00 -2.07 13.41
N HIS A 35 -1.55 -2.78 12.43
CA HIS A 35 -1.46 -4.24 12.39
C HIS A 35 -0.02 -4.73 12.30
N SER A 36 0.25 -5.88 12.91
CA SER A 36 1.61 -6.40 13.09
C SER A 36 2.38 -6.62 11.80
N ASP A 37 1.71 -7.02 10.74
CA ASP A 37 2.28 -7.20 9.40
C ASP A 37 2.64 -5.88 8.69
N HIS A 38 2.30 -4.73 9.30
CA HIS A 38 2.71 -3.38 8.87
C HIS A 38 3.74 -2.73 9.79
N VAL A 39 3.82 -3.12 11.07
CA VAL A 39 4.67 -2.43 12.05
C VAL A 39 5.66 -3.30 12.80
N ALA A 40 5.70 -4.63 12.59
CA ALA A 40 6.53 -5.56 13.39
C ALA A 40 8.02 -5.19 13.43
N GLY A 41 8.57 -4.63 12.38
CA GLY A 41 9.97 -4.20 12.31
C GLY A 41 10.26 -2.82 12.90
N LEU A 42 9.21 -2.00 13.12
CA LEU A 42 9.35 -0.59 13.52
C LEU A 42 10.11 -0.40 14.83
N PRO A 43 9.79 -1.12 15.93
CA PRO A 43 10.51 -0.95 17.19
C PRO A 43 12.02 -1.17 17.07
N MET A 44 12.42 -2.20 16.32
CA MET A 44 13.82 -2.51 16.09
C MET A 44 14.49 -1.48 15.18
N LEU A 45 13.81 -1.01 14.15
CA LEU A 45 14.31 0.06 13.28
C LEU A 45 14.59 1.31 14.12
N LEU A 46 13.63 1.78 14.90
CA LEU A 46 13.74 2.98 15.70
C LEU A 46 14.71 2.84 16.90
N LYS A 47 14.91 1.62 17.41
CA LYS A 47 15.90 1.36 18.45
C LYS A 47 17.32 1.66 17.96
N TYR A 48 17.67 1.27 16.75
CA TYR A 48 19.02 1.39 16.21
C TYR A 48 19.23 2.68 15.39
N TYR A 49 18.20 3.23 14.77
CA TYR A 49 18.29 4.39 13.87
C TYR A 49 17.50 5.57 14.44
N LYS A 50 18.18 6.40 15.22
CA LYS A 50 17.57 7.46 16.03
C LYS A 50 17.05 8.65 15.23
N ASN A 51 17.55 8.88 14.01
CA ASN A 51 17.20 10.00 13.16
C ASN A 51 15.97 9.74 12.26
N VAL A 52 15.50 8.48 12.18
CA VAL A 52 14.35 8.12 11.36
C VAL A 52 13.07 8.66 12.00
N LYS A 53 12.31 9.47 11.26
CA LYS A 53 10.99 9.96 11.63
C LYS A 53 9.91 9.04 11.07
N VAL A 54 8.84 8.86 11.82
CA VAL A 54 7.68 8.08 11.41
C VAL A 54 6.51 9.03 11.20
N TYR A 55 5.78 8.87 10.12
CA TYR A 55 4.56 9.61 9.84
C TYR A 55 3.40 8.61 9.80
N ALA A 56 2.33 8.92 10.51
CA ALA A 56 1.16 8.07 10.60
C ALA A 56 -0.09 8.92 10.88
N PRO A 57 -1.30 8.44 10.56
CA PRO A 57 -2.53 9.08 11.02
C PRO A 57 -2.56 9.22 12.55
N GLN A 58 -3.33 10.16 13.06
CA GLN A 58 -3.32 10.53 14.50
C GLN A 58 -3.62 9.32 15.42
N THR A 59 -4.62 8.53 15.09
CA THR A 59 -5.01 7.36 15.90
C THR A 59 -3.94 6.28 15.87
N VAL A 60 -3.34 6.04 14.70
CA VAL A 60 -2.23 5.09 14.51
C VAL A 60 -1.01 5.56 15.29
N ALA A 61 -0.65 6.85 15.23
CA ALA A 61 0.46 7.43 15.98
C ALA A 61 0.31 7.16 17.48
N HIS A 62 -0.86 7.42 18.04
CA HIS A 62 -1.15 7.14 19.46
C HIS A 62 -1.09 5.65 19.79
N ALA A 63 -1.57 4.77 18.89
CA ALA A 63 -1.49 3.33 19.10
C ALA A 63 -0.03 2.85 19.15
N LEU A 64 0.82 3.34 18.25
CA LEU A 64 2.24 3.01 18.18
C LEU A 64 3.01 3.50 19.41
N GLU A 65 2.76 4.73 19.87
CA GLU A 65 3.40 5.28 21.08
C GLU A 65 3.04 4.48 22.33
N ARG A 66 1.80 3.99 22.44
CA ARG A 66 1.39 3.11 23.56
C ARG A 66 1.97 1.70 23.46
N ALA A 67 2.19 1.19 22.24
CA ALA A 67 2.66 -0.17 22.04
C ALA A 67 4.17 -0.36 22.33
N ALA A 68 4.97 0.72 22.24
CA ALA A 68 6.41 0.63 22.43
C ALA A 68 6.98 1.90 23.08
N ALA A 69 7.59 1.72 24.25
CA ALA A 69 8.29 2.77 24.96
C ALA A 69 9.46 3.32 24.13
N GLY A 70 9.70 4.63 24.19
CA GLY A 70 10.81 5.29 23.50
C GLY A 70 10.48 5.73 22.06
N LEU A 71 9.19 5.70 21.69
CA LEU A 71 8.71 6.24 20.41
C LEU A 71 8.17 7.67 20.54
N GLU A 72 8.06 8.19 21.77
CA GLU A 72 7.54 9.51 22.05
C GLU A 72 8.34 10.60 21.29
N GLY A 73 7.62 11.45 20.59
CA GLY A 73 8.22 12.54 19.79
C GLY A 73 8.93 12.12 18.50
N ARG A 74 8.90 10.83 18.17
CA ARG A 74 9.45 10.32 16.91
C ARG A 74 8.39 10.00 15.87
N ILE A 75 7.15 9.91 16.30
CA ILE A 75 6.00 9.72 15.42
C ILE A 75 5.36 11.10 15.21
N VAL A 76 5.24 11.47 13.95
CA VAL A 76 4.66 12.74 13.52
C VAL A 76 3.25 12.44 13.01
N PRO A 77 2.21 12.85 13.72
CA PRO A 77 0.85 12.69 13.22
C PRO A 77 0.63 13.49 11.94
N ILE A 78 -0.08 12.88 10.98
CA ILE A 78 -0.46 13.54 9.74
C ILE A 78 -1.99 13.59 9.62
N PRO A 79 -2.54 14.67 9.06
CA PRO A 79 -3.96 14.75 8.76
C PRO A 79 -4.33 13.80 7.61
N VAL A 80 -5.53 13.23 7.68
CA VAL A 80 -6.11 12.44 6.59
C VAL A 80 -6.93 13.39 5.69
N GLY A 81 -6.77 13.27 4.39
CA GLY A 81 -7.44 14.14 3.41
C GLY A 81 -6.68 15.44 3.09
N GLU A 82 -5.60 15.74 3.82
CA GLU A 82 -4.79 16.92 3.57
C GLU A 82 -3.37 16.55 3.11
N SER A 83 -2.70 17.50 2.47
CA SER A 83 -1.35 17.30 1.95
C SER A 83 -0.29 17.84 2.91
N VAL A 84 0.73 17.02 3.20
CA VAL A 84 1.88 17.39 4.04
C VAL A 84 3.13 17.45 3.17
N ALA A 85 3.83 18.58 3.23
CA ALA A 85 5.11 18.75 2.53
C ALA A 85 6.22 17.95 3.24
N LEU A 86 6.88 17.06 2.51
CA LEU A 86 8.12 16.39 2.88
C LEU A 86 9.24 16.89 1.97
N LYS A 87 10.49 16.65 2.33
CA LYS A 87 11.67 17.27 1.70
C LYS A 87 11.61 17.43 0.17
N ASN A 88 11.21 16.40 -0.56
CA ASN A 88 11.23 16.37 -2.04
C ASN A 88 9.88 16.04 -2.66
N PHE A 89 8.85 15.86 -1.87
CA PHE A 89 7.50 15.49 -2.33
C PHE A 89 6.44 15.91 -1.33
N THR A 90 5.22 15.91 -1.80
CA THR A 90 4.04 16.08 -0.98
C THR A 90 3.41 14.72 -0.72
N LEU A 91 3.03 14.48 0.52
CA LEU A 91 2.34 13.28 0.98
C LEU A 91 0.88 13.61 1.24
N THR A 92 -0.04 12.84 0.68
CA THR A 92 -1.46 12.89 1.01
C THR A 92 -1.90 11.53 1.51
N ALA A 93 -2.47 11.47 2.72
CA ALA A 93 -3.11 10.28 3.25
C ALA A 93 -4.61 10.31 2.90
N PHE A 94 -5.16 9.19 2.47
CA PHE A 94 -6.60 9.01 2.23
C PHE A 94 -7.13 7.78 2.95
N PRO A 95 -8.39 7.77 3.42
CA PRO A 95 -8.93 6.67 4.21
C PRO A 95 -9.05 5.39 3.39
N THR A 96 -8.76 4.25 4.02
CA THR A 96 -9.11 2.90 3.53
C THR A 96 -10.10 2.23 4.47
N MET A 97 -10.89 1.31 3.92
CA MET A 97 -11.92 0.60 4.68
C MET A 97 -11.36 -0.70 5.23
N HIS A 98 -10.77 -0.62 6.44
CA HIS A 98 -10.17 -1.77 7.10
C HIS A 98 -10.65 -1.95 8.53
N ASP A 99 -10.40 -3.10 9.15
CA ASP A 99 -10.88 -3.47 10.48
C ASP A 99 -9.97 -2.98 11.62
N THR A 100 -9.52 -1.76 11.49
CA THR A 100 -8.76 -1.00 12.47
C THR A 100 -9.46 0.35 12.75
N PRO A 101 -9.19 1.02 13.86
CA PRO A 101 -9.76 2.33 14.15
C PRO A 101 -9.49 3.38 13.07
N GLU A 102 -8.30 3.35 12.45
CA GLU A 102 -7.92 4.24 11.35
C GLU A 102 -6.94 3.52 10.44
N SER A 103 -7.20 3.52 9.14
CA SER A 103 -6.31 2.98 8.11
C SER A 103 -6.29 3.90 6.91
N VAL A 104 -5.12 4.04 6.28
CA VAL A 104 -4.95 4.93 5.13
C VAL A 104 -4.13 4.31 4.01
N GLY A 105 -4.43 4.74 2.80
CA GLY A 105 -3.51 4.70 1.68
C GLY A 105 -2.75 6.03 1.56
N TYR A 106 -1.76 6.07 0.71
CA TYR A 106 -0.92 7.24 0.50
C TYR A 106 -0.77 7.59 -0.97
N VAL A 107 -0.76 8.88 -1.26
CA VAL A 107 -0.29 9.43 -2.54
C VAL A 107 0.95 10.29 -2.28
N LEU A 108 1.98 10.02 -3.06
CA LEU A 108 3.24 10.75 -3.08
C LEU A 108 3.31 11.54 -4.38
N THR A 109 3.36 12.85 -4.26
CA THR A 109 3.50 13.75 -5.40
C THR A 109 4.89 14.35 -5.39
N GLY A 110 5.72 13.93 -6.35
CA GLY A 110 7.02 14.52 -6.62
C GLY A 110 6.91 15.68 -7.62
N LYS A 111 8.08 16.16 -8.10
CA LYS A 111 8.12 17.23 -9.09
C LYS A 111 7.44 16.82 -10.41
N ASP A 112 7.73 15.62 -10.88
CA ASP A 112 7.36 15.16 -12.20
C ASP A 112 6.54 13.86 -12.21
N ALA A 113 6.26 13.28 -11.04
CA ALA A 113 5.56 12.00 -10.95
C ALA A 113 4.68 11.91 -9.69
N ARG A 114 3.57 11.17 -9.82
CA ARG A 114 2.60 10.93 -8.77
C ARG A 114 2.39 9.42 -8.58
N PHE A 115 2.58 8.94 -7.36
CA PHE A 115 2.54 7.52 -7.03
C PHE A 115 1.58 7.24 -5.89
N GLY A 116 0.66 6.29 -6.11
CA GLY A 116 -0.33 5.88 -5.12
C GLY A 116 -0.02 4.52 -4.50
N VAL A 117 -0.40 4.33 -3.23
CA VAL A 117 -0.41 3.03 -2.57
C VAL A 117 -1.70 2.86 -1.81
N CYS A 118 -2.41 1.76 -2.08
CA CYS A 118 -3.66 1.39 -1.43
C CYS A 118 -3.70 -0.12 -1.19
N THR A 119 -3.44 -0.50 0.04
CA THR A 119 -3.61 -1.87 0.55
C THR A 119 -4.55 -1.84 1.75
N ASP A 120 -5.03 -3.00 2.16
CA ASP A 120 -5.86 -3.14 3.35
C ASP A 120 -7.15 -2.32 3.27
N THR A 121 -7.98 -2.72 2.32
CA THR A 121 -9.32 -2.17 2.15
C THR A 121 -10.31 -3.25 1.72
N GLY A 122 -11.46 -3.31 2.35
CA GLY A 122 -12.51 -4.28 2.01
C GLY A 122 -13.41 -3.83 0.84
N CYS A 123 -13.41 -2.55 0.52
CA CYS A 123 -14.18 -2.01 -0.60
C CYS A 123 -13.51 -0.78 -1.22
N VAL A 124 -13.93 -0.44 -2.43
CA VAL A 124 -13.50 0.76 -3.14
C VAL A 124 -14.42 1.92 -2.78
N THR A 125 -13.85 3.03 -2.30
CA THR A 125 -14.61 4.25 -1.96
C THR A 125 -14.37 5.37 -2.99
N ALA A 126 -15.25 6.36 -3.00
CA ALA A 126 -15.10 7.54 -3.85
C ALA A 126 -13.82 8.31 -3.48
N GLU A 127 -13.56 8.49 -2.19
CA GLU A 127 -12.38 9.19 -1.68
C GLU A 127 -11.07 8.51 -2.12
N MET A 128 -11.05 7.18 -2.14
CA MET A 128 -9.92 6.41 -2.65
C MET A 128 -9.72 6.64 -4.16
N LEU A 129 -10.79 6.59 -4.94
CA LEU A 129 -10.73 6.83 -6.38
C LEU A 129 -10.25 8.25 -6.69
N ASP A 130 -10.78 9.24 -5.99
CA ASP A 130 -10.39 10.64 -6.15
C ASP A 130 -8.93 10.86 -5.77
N ALA A 131 -8.48 10.25 -4.68
CA ALA A 131 -7.08 10.35 -4.23
C ALA A 131 -6.11 9.74 -5.24
N LEU A 132 -6.43 8.57 -5.78
CA LEU A 132 -5.55 7.82 -6.70
C LEU A 132 -5.69 8.30 -8.16
N ALA A 133 -6.72 9.07 -8.49
CA ALA A 133 -6.93 9.59 -9.84
C ALA A 133 -5.72 10.38 -10.35
N GLY A 134 -5.30 10.10 -11.59
CA GLY A 134 -4.16 10.78 -12.20
C GLY A 134 -2.80 10.46 -11.59
N CYS A 135 -2.66 9.38 -10.80
CA CYS A 135 -1.36 8.84 -10.48
C CYS A 135 -0.72 8.23 -11.73
N ASP A 136 0.60 8.40 -11.89
CA ASP A 136 1.34 7.75 -12.98
C ASP A 136 1.44 6.24 -12.75
N ALA A 137 1.56 5.86 -11.49
CA ALA A 137 1.56 4.46 -11.06
C ALA A 137 0.89 4.29 -9.70
N ALA A 138 0.37 3.08 -9.44
CA ALA A 138 -0.16 2.74 -8.13
C ALA A 138 0.10 1.27 -7.74
N VAL A 139 0.31 1.05 -6.44
CA VAL A 139 0.19 -0.27 -5.81
C VAL A 139 -1.23 -0.41 -5.27
N ILE A 140 -1.94 -1.44 -5.69
CA ILE A 140 -3.31 -1.72 -5.25
C ILE A 140 -3.43 -3.14 -4.71
N GLU A 141 -4.36 -3.34 -3.78
CA GLU A 141 -4.56 -4.64 -3.16
C GLU A 141 -5.24 -5.63 -4.13
N ALA A 142 -4.69 -6.86 -4.19
CA ALA A 142 -5.32 -8.03 -4.80
C ALA A 142 -5.21 -9.19 -3.81
N ASN A 143 -5.99 -9.16 -2.72
CA ASN A 143 -5.73 -10.02 -1.59
C ASN A 143 -6.10 -11.48 -1.88
N HIS A 144 -7.31 -11.75 -2.33
CA HIS A 144 -7.79 -13.12 -2.42
C HIS A 144 -8.62 -13.43 -3.67
N ASP A 145 -8.55 -14.67 -4.11
CA ASP A 145 -9.54 -15.28 -4.98
C ASP A 145 -10.73 -15.74 -4.12
N VAL A 146 -11.94 -15.32 -4.49
CA VAL A 146 -13.16 -15.60 -3.70
C VAL A 146 -13.43 -17.10 -3.58
N ASN A 147 -13.17 -17.88 -4.62
CA ASN A 147 -13.40 -19.32 -4.62
C ASN A 147 -12.39 -20.06 -3.76
N MET A 148 -11.10 -19.67 -3.86
CA MET A 148 -10.05 -20.19 -2.98
C MET A 148 -10.34 -19.89 -1.50
N LEU A 149 -10.75 -18.65 -1.19
CA LEU A 149 -11.07 -18.27 0.18
C LEU A 149 -12.29 -19.07 0.70
N ARG A 150 -13.34 -19.18 -0.09
CA ARG A 150 -14.55 -19.96 0.30
C ARG A 150 -14.23 -21.43 0.53
N ALA A 151 -13.47 -22.07 -0.35
CA ALA A 151 -13.05 -23.47 -0.24
C ALA A 151 -11.89 -23.70 0.74
N GLY A 152 -11.14 -22.66 1.08
CA GLY A 152 -9.93 -22.71 1.90
C GLY A 152 -10.18 -23.15 3.36
N ARG A 153 -9.09 -23.35 4.10
CA ARG A 153 -9.09 -23.89 5.47
C ARG A 153 -9.42 -22.88 6.55
N TYR A 154 -9.55 -21.59 6.23
CA TYR A 154 -9.84 -20.58 7.23
C TYR A 154 -11.19 -20.80 7.91
N PRO A 155 -11.30 -20.53 9.24
CA PRO A 155 -12.56 -20.57 9.96
C PRO A 155 -13.60 -19.63 9.33
N VAL A 156 -14.88 -19.96 9.50
CA VAL A 156 -15.98 -19.20 8.88
C VAL A 156 -15.96 -17.73 9.30
N TYR A 157 -15.66 -17.43 10.58
CA TYR A 157 -15.60 -16.05 11.05
C TYR A 157 -14.51 -15.23 10.32
N LEU A 158 -13.33 -15.85 10.07
CA LEU A 158 -12.23 -15.20 9.38
C LEU A 158 -12.56 -14.97 7.88
N LYS A 159 -13.19 -15.96 7.23
CA LYS A 159 -13.69 -15.78 5.86
C LYS A 159 -14.68 -14.63 5.74
N ARG A 160 -15.62 -14.54 6.69
CA ARG A 160 -16.60 -13.43 6.75
C ARG A 160 -15.92 -12.08 6.95
N ARG A 161 -14.93 -12.02 7.85
CA ARG A 161 -14.13 -10.81 8.07
C ARG A 161 -13.42 -10.38 6.79
N ILE A 162 -12.71 -11.29 6.12
CA ILE A 162 -11.97 -10.99 4.87
C ILE A 162 -12.92 -10.51 3.76
N LEU A 163 -14.11 -11.13 3.63
CA LEU A 163 -15.11 -10.79 2.62
C LEU A 163 -15.97 -9.55 2.95
N SER A 164 -15.79 -8.93 4.11
CA SER A 164 -16.56 -7.76 4.51
C SER A 164 -16.01 -6.47 3.88
N ASP A 165 -16.82 -5.40 3.90
CA ASP A 165 -16.43 -4.07 3.43
C ASP A 165 -15.26 -3.46 4.23
N ARG A 166 -14.87 -4.09 5.34
CA ARG A 166 -13.70 -3.73 6.15
C ARG A 166 -12.63 -4.82 6.17
N GLY A 167 -12.72 -5.76 5.25
CA GLY A 167 -11.74 -6.84 5.09
C GLY A 167 -10.66 -6.47 4.08
N HIS A 168 -10.64 -7.22 2.96
CA HIS A 168 -9.65 -7.05 1.90
C HIS A 168 -10.29 -7.17 0.52
N LEU A 169 -9.71 -6.50 -0.49
CA LEU A 169 -10.18 -6.60 -1.87
C LEU A 169 -9.96 -8.00 -2.44
N SER A 170 -11.01 -8.55 -3.05
CA SER A 170 -10.86 -9.72 -3.91
C SER A 170 -10.18 -9.35 -5.23
N ASN A 171 -9.74 -10.37 -6.00
CA ASN A 171 -9.18 -10.15 -7.33
C ASN A 171 -10.17 -9.42 -8.25
N GLU A 172 -11.46 -9.73 -8.14
CA GLU A 172 -12.52 -9.10 -8.94
C GLU A 172 -12.73 -7.63 -8.55
N ALA A 173 -12.74 -7.31 -7.25
CA ALA A 173 -12.85 -5.93 -6.78
C ALA A 173 -11.60 -5.12 -7.14
N CYS A 174 -10.42 -5.73 -7.05
CA CYS A 174 -9.17 -5.16 -7.54
C CYS A 174 -9.23 -4.86 -9.04
N ALA A 175 -9.79 -5.75 -9.85
CA ALA A 175 -9.95 -5.55 -11.29
C ALA A 175 -10.86 -4.34 -11.59
N GLN A 176 -11.95 -4.17 -10.83
CA GLN A 176 -12.82 -3.00 -10.95
C GLN A 176 -12.08 -1.70 -10.60
N LEU A 177 -11.31 -1.71 -9.50
CA LEU A 177 -10.47 -0.57 -9.12
C LEU A 177 -9.44 -0.26 -10.22
N ALA A 178 -8.77 -1.27 -10.75
CA ALA A 178 -7.78 -1.11 -11.82
C ALA A 178 -8.37 -0.44 -13.06
N CYS A 179 -9.56 -0.87 -13.51
CA CYS A 179 -10.27 -0.25 -14.64
C CYS A 179 -10.68 1.19 -14.34
N ALA A 180 -11.18 1.47 -13.12
CA ALA A 180 -11.52 2.82 -12.71
C ALA A 180 -10.29 3.74 -12.72
N LEU A 181 -9.15 3.29 -12.21
CA LEU A 181 -7.90 4.04 -12.22
C LEU A 181 -7.34 4.24 -13.65
N ALA A 182 -7.43 3.23 -14.52
CA ALA A 182 -7.03 3.35 -15.91
C ALA A 182 -7.82 4.45 -16.64
N LYS A 183 -9.13 4.59 -16.36
CA LYS A 183 -9.98 5.69 -16.88
C LYS A 183 -9.50 7.08 -16.46
N THR A 184 -8.84 7.20 -15.31
CA THR A 184 -8.27 8.47 -14.83
C THR A 184 -6.84 8.73 -15.32
N GLY A 185 -6.29 7.83 -16.13
CA GLY A 185 -4.97 8.00 -16.74
C GLY A 185 -3.82 7.25 -16.05
N VAL A 186 -4.10 6.43 -15.03
CA VAL A 186 -3.07 5.55 -14.41
C VAL A 186 -2.58 4.54 -15.44
N ARG A 187 -1.25 4.48 -15.64
CA ARG A 187 -0.63 3.65 -16.69
C ARG A 187 0.17 2.47 -16.17
N SER A 188 0.46 2.44 -14.89
CA SER A 188 1.23 1.36 -14.29
C SER A 188 0.61 0.93 -12.95
N LEU A 189 0.29 -0.36 -12.86
CA LEU A 189 -0.32 -0.95 -11.67
C LEU A 189 0.52 -2.11 -11.16
N VAL A 190 0.71 -2.14 -9.85
CA VAL A 190 1.31 -3.27 -9.14
C VAL A 190 0.25 -3.87 -8.22
N LEU A 191 -0.05 -5.13 -8.40
CA LEU A 191 -0.90 -5.90 -7.49
C LEU A 191 -0.07 -6.31 -6.29
N GLY A 192 -0.48 -5.87 -5.11
CA GLY A 192 0.18 -6.15 -3.85
C GLY A 192 -0.73 -6.81 -2.82
N HIS A 193 -0.17 -7.10 -1.65
CA HIS A 193 -0.90 -7.63 -0.49
C HIS A 193 -1.68 -8.94 -0.75
N LEU A 194 -1.09 -9.84 -1.55
CA LEU A 194 -1.72 -11.12 -1.90
C LEU A 194 -1.68 -12.09 -0.71
N SER A 195 -2.83 -12.72 -0.42
CA SER A 195 -2.90 -13.81 0.55
C SER A 195 -2.08 -15.02 0.07
N ARG A 196 -1.18 -15.51 0.92
CA ARG A 196 -0.37 -16.69 0.62
C ARG A 196 -1.20 -17.97 0.50
N GLU A 197 -2.33 -18.04 1.21
CA GLU A 197 -3.19 -19.23 1.25
C GLU A 197 -4.36 -19.14 0.26
N ASN A 198 -4.94 -17.96 0.09
CA ASN A 198 -6.20 -17.79 -0.64
C ASN A 198 -6.03 -17.03 -1.96
N ASN A 199 -4.80 -16.93 -2.46
CA ASN A 199 -4.52 -16.35 -3.79
C ASN A 199 -3.31 -17.02 -4.45
N ARG A 200 -3.16 -16.73 -5.75
CA ARG A 200 -1.96 -17.04 -6.53
C ARG A 200 -1.67 -15.85 -7.45
N PRO A 201 -0.39 -15.45 -7.64
CA PRO A 201 -0.03 -14.31 -8.50
C PRO A 201 -0.70 -14.37 -9.88
N GLY A 202 -0.68 -15.52 -10.53
CA GLY A 202 -1.30 -15.68 -11.86
C GLY A 202 -2.84 -15.61 -11.88
N LEU A 203 -3.53 -15.86 -10.75
CA LEU A 203 -4.98 -15.65 -10.66
C LEU A 203 -5.31 -14.16 -10.54
N ALA A 204 -4.60 -13.45 -9.66
CA ALA A 204 -4.75 -12.00 -9.51
C ALA A 204 -4.43 -11.27 -10.82
N GLU A 205 -3.29 -11.59 -11.44
CA GLU A 205 -2.88 -10.99 -12.71
C GLU A 205 -3.90 -11.22 -13.82
N ARG A 206 -4.37 -12.46 -13.96
CA ARG A 206 -5.37 -12.82 -14.99
C ARG A 206 -6.66 -12.04 -14.80
N ALA A 207 -7.22 -12.02 -13.58
CA ALA A 207 -8.48 -11.32 -13.30
C ALA A 207 -8.39 -9.83 -13.66
N VAL A 208 -7.31 -9.17 -13.27
CA VAL A 208 -7.11 -7.74 -13.55
C VAL A 208 -6.80 -7.49 -15.03
N ARG A 209 -5.98 -8.34 -15.67
CA ARG A 209 -5.62 -8.20 -17.08
C ARG A 209 -6.85 -8.38 -17.99
N GLU A 210 -7.65 -9.43 -17.77
CA GLU A 210 -8.87 -9.69 -18.54
C GLU A 210 -9.85 -8.52 -18.43
N ALA A 211 -10.00 -7.91 -17.26
CA ALA A 211 -10.86 -6.74 -17.08
C ALA A 211 -10.32 -5.51 -17.82
N LEU A 212 -9.02 -5.21 -17.68
CA LEU A 212 -8.39 -4.09 -18.37
C LEU A 212 -8.49 -4.24 -19.89
N ASP A 213 -8.21 -5.43 -20.41
CA ASP A 213 -8.28 -5.69 -21.86
C ASP A 213 -9.72 -5.57 -22.38
N GLY A 214 -10.69 -6.08 -21.61
CA GLY A 214 -12.12 -5.99 -21.93
C GLY A 214 -12.64 -4.55 -22.01
N GLU A 215 -12.06 -3.62 -21.23
CA GLU A 215 -12.40 -2.20 -21.26
C GLU A 215 -11.46 -1.36 -22.16
N GLY A 216 -10.55 -1.98 -22.92
CA GLY A 216 -9.67 -1.30 -23.88
C GLY A 216 -8.39 -0.71 -23.26
N PHE A 217 -8.02 -1.10 -22.04
CA PHE A 217 -6.84 -0.62 -21.31
C PHE A 217 -5.65 -1.60 -21.37
N SER A 218 -5.48 -2.35 -22.45
CA SER A 218 -4.40 -3.32 -22.64
C SER A 218 -2.99 -2.71 -22.53
N ALA A 219 -2.85 -1.41 -22.79
CA ALA A 219 -1.59 -0.67 -22.67
C ALA A 219 -1.15 -0.41 -21.21
N VAL A 220 -2.03 -0.61 -20.21
CA VAL A 220 -1.67 -0.44 -18.81
C VAL A 220 -0.64 -1.51 -18.42
N THR A 221 0.51 -1.07 -17.93
CA THR A 221 1.53 -1.96 -17.38
C THR A 221 1.00 -2.58 -16.09
N LEU A 222 0.91 -3.91 -16.05
CA LEU A 222 0.45 -4.66 -14.89
C LEU A 222 1.56 -5.56 -14.40
N ARG A 223 1.85 -5.53 -13.10
CA ARG A 223 2.80 -6.41 -12.42
C ARG A 223 2.21 -6.93 -11.13
N VAL A 224 2.71 -8.05 -10.65
CA VAL A 224 2.37 -8.60 -9.34
C VAL A 224 3.59 -8.56 -8.44
N ALA A 225 3.45 -7.99 -7.25
CA ALA A 225 4.51 -7.96 -6.25
C ALA A 225 4.83 -9.40 -5.81
N PRO A 226 6.11 -9.83 -5.82
CA PRO A 226 6.48 -11.17 -5.41
C PRO A 226 6.30 -11.33 -3.89
N ALA A 227 5.93 -12.54 -3.44
CA ALA A 227 5.82 -12.85 -2.01
C ALA A 227 7.18 -12.73 -1.29
N GLU A 228 8.27 -12.93 -2.01
CA GLU A 228 9.65 -12.79 -1.54
C GLU A 228 10.50 -12.13 -2.62
N GLY A 229 11.44 -11.31 -2.20
CA GLY A 229 12.29 -10.54 -3.11
C GLY A 229 11.82 -9.11 -3.29
N ASP A 230 12.21 -8.50 -4.40
CA ASP A 230 11.94 -7.11 -4.72
C ASP A 230 11.30 -7.01 -6.10
N LEU A 231 10.44 -6.02 -6.26
CA LEU A 231 9.97 -5.51 -7.53
C LEU A 231 10.42 -4.07 -7.66
N GLU A 232 11.06 -3.73 -8.76
CA GLU A 232 11.37 -2.35 -9.11
C GLU A 232 10.37 -1.82 -10.12
N LEU A 233 9.86 -0.63 -9.84
CA LEU A 233 8.98 0.10 -10.74
C LEU A 233 9.59 1.49 -10.95
N GLU A 234 9.89 1.81 -12.19
CA GLU A 234 10.20 3.17 -12.58
C GLU A 234 8.90 3.91 -12.88
N VAL A 235 8.67 5.00 -12.15
CA VAL A 235 7.48 5.85 -12.36
C VAL A 235 7.88 6.97 -13.29
N THR A 236 7.46 6.85 -14.54
CA THR A 236 7.67 7.91 -15.57
C THR A 236 6.45 8.82 -15.62
N PRO A 237 6.65 10.15 -15.69
CA PRO A 237 5.55 11.09 -15.81
C PRO A 237 4.66 10.74 -17.01
N CYS A 238 3.36 10.86 -16.84
CA CYS A 238 2.46 10.91 -17.97
C CYS A 238 2.80 12.18 -18.74
N CYS A 239 3.40 12.05 -19.94
CA CYS A 239 3.53 13.20 -20.83
C CYS A 239 2.15 13.81 -20.98
N ALA A 240 1.96 15.01 -20.43
CA ALA A 240 0.77 15.79 -20.72
C ALA A 240 0.74 15.94 -22.25
N SER A 241 -0.26 15.34 -22.87
CA SER A 241 -0.51 15.56 -24.31
C SER A 241 -0.82 17.05 -24.43
N ASN A 242 0.11 17.78 -25.05
CA ASN A 242 -0.10 19.18 -25.47
C ASN A 242 -1.30 19.28 -26.39
#